data_50036ac63e3fe294edfa90bb62ba20c6
#
_entry.id   50036ac63e3fe294edfa90bb62ba20c6
#
_cell.length_a   1.000
_cell.length_b   1.000
_cell.length_c   1.000
_cell.angle_alpha   90.00
_cell.angle_beta   90.00
_cell.angle_gamma   90.00
#
_symmetry.space_group_name_H-M   'P 1'
#
loop_
_entity.id
_entity.type
_entity.pdbx_description
1 polymer ?
#
loop_
_entity_poly.entity_id
_entity_poly.type
_entity_poly.pdbx_seq_one_letter_code
_entity_poly.pdbx_strand_id
1 'polypeptide(L)'
;MVTLFSSMIPDILQQLYQRQLGSGGFAYWPGSPDANSWVSSMIGQFMVMASQNGYSVSKGVLASWARYQKKAVQDYRTNPDYPLWDFEQAYRLYTLALKGEPENGAMNRLKETENLSQQAGWMLASAYAVAGKKNIAKEMVANLRTDFAEYAESGRTFGSSPRDKAVALETDVLIDDIPAAMDIAQEVAKSMSRGWYMTQETAFASKAMAALAGKVNTGNISAE
;
A
#
# COMPACT_ATOMS: atom_id res chain seq x y z
N MET A 1 24.72 9.89 3.61
CA MET A 1 23.37 9.59 4.18
C MET A 1 22.74 8.32 3.58
N VAL A 2 22.82 8.08 2.27
CA VAL A 2 22.26 6.87 1.59
C VAL A 2 22.87 5.57 2.14
N THR A 3 24.16 5.52 2.44
CA THR A 3 24.89 4.33 2.95
C THR A 3 24.42 3.88 4.34
N LEU A 4 24.00 4.79 5.20
CA LEU A 4 23.57 4.45 6.58
C LEU A 4 22.21 3.74 6.57
N PHE A 5 21.26 4.18 5.74
CA PHE A 5 19.96 3.54 5.60
C PHE A 5 20.06 2.16 4.94
N SER A 6 20.96 2.02 3.96
CA SER A 6 21.16 0.73 3.26
C SER A 6 21.69 -0.37 4.20
N SER A 7 22.47 -0.03 5.21
CA SER A 7 22.98 -1.00 6.20
C SER A 7 21.93 -1.45 7.21
N MET A 8 20.86 -0.68 7.42
CA MET A 8 19.80 -0.99 8.39
C MET A 8 18.74 -1.98 7.85
N ILE A 9 18.56 -2.05 6.53
CA ILE A 9 17.51 -2.90 5.92
C ILE A 9 17.66 -4.38 6.28
N PRO A 10 18.84 -5.00 6.21
CA PRO A 10 19.01 -6.40 6.62
C PRO A 10 18.64 -6.65 8.09
N ASP A 11 19.00 -5.75 9.00
CA ASP A 11 18.68 -5.89 10.42
C ASP A 11 17.17 -5.75 10.68
N ILE A 12 16.53 -4.81 10.01
CA ILE A 12 15.06 -4.66 10.04
C ILE A 12 14.38 -5.93 9.53
N LEU A 13 14.84 -6.49 8.41
CA LEU A 13 14.29 -7.74 7.87
C LEU A 13 14.39 -8.87 8.89
N GLN A 14 15.55 -9.04 9.56
CA GLN A 14 15.72 -10.08 10.58
C GLN A 14 14.76 -9.88 11.76
N GLN A 15 14.58 -8.66 12.24
CA GLN A 15 13.62 -8.36 13.31
C GLN A 15 12.18 -8.65 12.89
N LEU A 16 11.82 -8.36 11.64
CA LEU A 16 10.48 -8.65 11.12
C LEU A 16 10.25 -10.16 10.99
N TYR A 17 11.24 -10.95 10.56
CA TYR A 17 11.10 -12.40 10.44
C TYR A 17 10.77 -13.07 11.78
N GLN A 18 11.27 -12.56 12.90
CA GLN A 18 10.96 -13.06 14.24
C GLN A 18 9.48 -12.88 14.64
N ARG A 19 8.76 -12.02 13.93
CA ARG A 19 7.31 -11.78 14.17
C ARG A 19 6.41 -12.65 13.29
N GLN A 20 6.97 -13.43 12.35
CA GLN A 20 6.17 -14.28 11.51
C GLN A 20 5.65 -15.49 12.30
N LEU A 21 4.34 -15.68 12.26
CA LEU A 21 3.67 -16.81 12.91
C LEU A 21 3.63 -18.03 11.98
N GLY A 22 3.32 -19.19 12.54
CA GLY A 22 3.17 -20.44 11.78
C GLY A 22 2.10 -20.36 10.67
N SER A 23 1.13 -19.45 10.80
CA SER A 23 0.15 -19.14 9.75
C SER A 23 0.74 -18.44 8.53
N GLY A 24 1.92 -17.83 8.67
CA GLY A 24 2.56 -16.97 7.67
C GLY A 24 2.27 -15.48 7.83
N GLY A 25 1.27 -15.10 8.62
CA GLY A 25 0.99 -13.72 8.99
C GLY A 25 1.97 -13.19 10.03
N PHE A 26 1.93 -11.89 10.28
CA PHE A 26 2.82 -11.23 11.24
C PHE A 26 2.04 -10.72 12.46
N ALA A 27 2.60 -10.97 13.64
CA ALA A 27 2.08 -10.44 14.89
C ALA A 27 2.38 -8.93 15.00
N TYR A 28 1.45 -8.18 15.62
CA TYR A 28 1.66 -6.75 15.90
C TYR A 28 2.75 -6.57 16.98
N TRP A 29 2.66 -7.33 18.07
CA TRP A 29 3.66 -7.34 19.15
C TRP A 29 4.45 -8.64 19.17
N PRO A 30 5.73 -8.61 19.55
CA PRO A 30 6.49 -9.83 19.80
C PRO A 30 5.77 -10.73 20.81
N GLY A 31 5.64 -12.03 20.48
CA GLY A 31 4.98 -13.01 21.37
C GLY A 31 3.44 -13.02 21.30
N SER A 32 2.80 -12.14 20.51
CA SER A 32 1.36 -12.26 20.26
C SER A 32 1.05 -13.52 19.47
N PRO A 33 0.01 -14.29 19.85
CA PRO A 33 -0.36 -15.52 19.15
C PRO A 33 -1.08 -15.27 17.82
N ASP A 34 -1.64 -14.08 17.64
CA ASP A 34 -2.49 -13.76 16.50
C ASP A 34 -1.79 -12.86 15.48
N ALA A 35 -2.00 -13.18 14.21
CA ALA A 35 -1.54 -12.32 13.12
C ALA A 35 -2.43 -11.09 13.01
N ASN A 36 -1.80 -9.93 12.87
CA ASN A 36 -2.49 -8.70 12.54
C ASN A 36 -2.52 -8.52 11.02
N SER A 37 -3.70 -8.36 10.46
CA SER A 37 -3.93 -8.29 9.02
C SER A 37 -3.27 -7.08 8.38
N TRP A 38 -3.42 -5.89 8.99
CA TRP A 38 -2.82 -4.64 8.52
C TRP A 38 -1.29 -4.71 8.54
N VAL A 39 -0.72 -5.10 9.68
CA VAL A 39 0.74 -5.25 9.86
C VAL A 39 1.30 -6.30 8.90
N SER A 40 0.58 -7.40 8.68
CA SER A 40 1.00 -8.42 7.71
C SER A 40 1.08 -7.87 6.29
N SER A 41 0.14 -7.01 5.88
CA SER A 41 0.19 -6.36 4.57
C SER A 41 1.35 -5.36 4.47
N MET A 42 1.59 -4.55 5.51
CA MET A 42 2.70 -3.58 5.55
C MET A 42 4.07 -4.26 5.50
N ILE A 43 4.27 -5.28 6.32
CA ILE A 43 5.54 -6.04 6.33
C ILE A 43 5.74 -6.73 4.98
N GLY A 44 4.69 -7.29 4.41
CA GLY A 44 4.74 -7.90 3.08
C GLY A 44 5.13 -6.90 2.00
N GLN A 45 4.53 -5.71 1.98
CA GLN A 45 4.92 -4.64 1.07
C GLN A 45 6.39 -4.27 1.23
N PHE A 46 6.85 -4.07 2.47
CA PHE A 46 8.24 -3.75 2.76
C PHE A 46 9.20 -4.84 2.24
N MET A 47 8.90 -6.13 2.50
CA MET A 47 9.73 -7.24 2.01
C MET A 47 9.79 -7.30 0.48
N VAL A 48 8.65 -7.09 -0.20
CA VAL A 48 8.59 -7.08 -1.66
C VAL A 48 9.42 -5.92 -2.22
N MET A 49 9.25 -4.72 -1.68
CA MET A 49 10.01 -3.54 -2.11
C MET A 49 11.51 -3.68 -1.82
N ALA A 50 11.89 -4.22 -0.67
CA ALA A 50 13.29 -4.53 -0.36
C ALA A 50 13.90 -5.49 -1.38
N SER A 51 13.18 -6.56 -1.73
CA SER A 51 13.61 -7.52 -2.74
C SER A 51 13.77 -6.88 -4.13
N GLN A 52 12.84 -6.03 -4.53
CA GLN A 52 12.88 -5.30 -5.81
C GLN A 52 14.06 -4.32 -5.87
N ASN A 53 14.50 -3.81 -4.72
CA ASN A 53 15.66 -2.93 -4.60
C ASN A 53 16.98 -3.68 -4.33
N GLY A 54 17.03 -4.99 -4.56
CA GLY A 54 18.25 -5.80 -4.50
C GLY A 54 18.66 -6.28 -3.12
N TYR A 55 17.85 -6.07 -2.08
CA TYR A 55 18.13 -6.63 -0.75
C TYR A 55 17.77 -8.11 -0.68
N SER A 56 18.55 -8.87 0.08
CA SER A 56 18.32 -10.30 0.29
C SER A 56 17.14 -10.51 1.24
N VAL A 57 15.99 -10.91 0.69
CA VAL A 57 14.79 -11.26 1.44
C VAL A 57 14.62 -12.78 1.48
N SER A 58 14.30 -13.32 2.66
CA SER A 58 14.06 -14.77 2.83
C SER A 58 12.88 -15.23 1.96
N LYS A 59 13.18 -16.10 0.97
CA LYS A 59 12.18 -16.67 0.07
C LYS A 59 11.11 -17.46 0.83
N GLY A 60 11.50 -18.16 1.90
CA GLY A 60 10.59 -18.96 2.73
C GLY A 60 9.60 -18.08 3.49
N VAL A 61 10.08 -17.00 4.10
CA VAL A 61 9.25 -16.02 4.82
C VAL A 61 8.27 -15.34 3.86
N LEU A 62 8.76 -14.89 2.70
CA LEU A 62 7.93 -14.22 1.70
C LEU A 62 6.87 -15.15 1.10
N ALA A 63 7.22 -16.43 0.83
CA ALA A 63 6.26 -17.41 0.33
C ALA A 63 5.19 -17.77 1.38
N SER A 64 5.57 -17.88 2.65
CA SER A 64 4.64 -18.15 3.75
C SER A 64 3.66 -16.99 3.93
N TRP A 65 4.16 -15.76 3.90
CA TRP A 65 3.33 -14.56 3.91
C TRP A 65 2.34 -14.51 2.73
N ALA A 66 2.80 -14.83 1.52
CA ALA A 66 1.91 -14.80 0.35
C ALA A 66 0.77 -15.83 0.48
N ARG A 67 1.04 -17.03 1.00
CA ARG A 67 -0.03 -18.02 1.28
C ARG A 67 -1.03 -17.52 2.31
N TYR A 68 -0.55 -16.88 3.39
CA TYR A 68 -1.41 -16.25 4.39
C TYR A 68 -2.32 -15.18 3.76
N GLN A 69 -1.75 -14.29 2.95
CA GLN A 69 -2.51 -13.24 2.28
C GLN A 69 -3.56 -13.80 1.32
N LYS A 70 -3.21 -14.79 0.50
CA LYS A 70 -4.15 -15.44 -0.42
C LYS A 70 -5.31 -16.10 0.32
N LYS A 71 -5.02 -16.79 1.42
CA LYS A 71 -6.07 -17.36 2.27
C LYS A 71 -6.98 -16.26 2.81
N ALA A 72 -6.42 -15.20 3.35
CA ALA A 72 -7.19 -14.06 3.87
C ALA A 72 -8.03 -13.37 2.76
N VAL A 73 -7.55 -13.32 1.51
CA VAL A 73 -8.33 -12.85 0.36
C VAL A 73 -9.54 -13.75 0.09
N GLN A 74 -9.38 -15.07 0.19
CA GLN A 74 -10.47 -16.04 -0.03
C GLN A 74 -11.50 -16.01 1.10
N ASP A 75 -11.03 -15.84 2.33
CA ASP A 75 -11.87 -15.81 3.53
C ASP A 75 -12.56 -14.45 3.73
N TYR A 76 -12.20 -13.43 2.95
CA TYR A 76 -12.78 -12.08 3.06
C TYR A 76 -14.31 -12.11 2.89
N ARG A 77 -14.99 -11.43 3.79
CA ARG A 77 -16.42 -11.13 3.72
C ARG A 77 -16.63 -9.65 4.01
N THR A 78 -17.57 -9.04 3.35
CA THR A 78 -18.00 -7.67 3.66
C THR A 78 -18.50 -7.60 5.10
N ASN A 79 -18.11 -6.56 5.81
CA ASN A 79 -18.60 -6.28 7.14
C ASN A 79 -18.98 -4.80 7.25
N PRO A 80 -20.29 -4.48 7.11
CA PRO A 80 -20.76 -3.10 7.12
C PRO A 80 -20.58 -2.41 8.48
N ASP A 81 -20.42 -3.17 9.56
CA ASP A 81 -20.20 -2.62 10.91
C ASP A 81 -18.76 -2.11 11.12
N TYR A 82 -17.87 -2.38 10.17
CA TYR A 82 -16.48 -1.98 10.25
C TYR A 82 -16.11 -1.03 9.11
N PRO A 83 -16.05 0.28 9.36
CA PRO A 83 -15.55 1.24 8.38
C PRO A 83 -14.17 0.83 7.86
N LEU A 84 -13.91 1.05 6.57
CA LEU A 84 -12.63 0.74 5.90
C LEU A 84 -12.20 -0.75 5.94
N TRP A 85 -13.13 -1.68 6.19
CA TRP A 85 -12.86 -3.12 6.04
C TRP A 85 -12.46 -3.48 4.60
N ASP A 86 -13.08 -2.81 3.65
CA ASP A 86 -12.79 -2.90 2.23
C ASP A 86 -11.41 -2.35 1.87
N PHE A 87 -10.96 -1.27 2.53
CA PHE A 87 -9.62 -0.73 2.36
C PHE A 87 -8.53 -1.73 2.76
N GLU A 88 -8.72 -2.44 3.85
CA GLU A 88 -7.79 -3.48 4.29
C GLU A 88 -7.69 -4.62 3.25
N GLN A 89 -8.83 -5.02 2.67
CA GLN A 89 -8.86 -6.00 1.58
C GLN A 89 -8.19 -5.46 0.31
N ALA A 90 -8.47 -4.23 -0.07
CA ALA A 90 -7.82 -3.59 -1.22
C ALA A 90 -6.30 -3.52 -1.05
N TYR A 91 -5.82 -3.18 0.15
CA TYR A 91 -4.39 -3.13 0.45
C TYR A 91 -3.73 -4.52 0.39
N ARG A 92 -4.41 -5.55 0.86
CA ARG A 92 -3.96 -6.94 0.72
C ARG A 92 -3.79 -7.34 -0.74
N LEU A 93 -4.78 -7.00 -1.58
CA LEU A 93 -4.75 -7.25 -3.03
C LEU A 93 -3.64 -6.48 -3.72
N TYR A 94 -3.41 -5.23 -3.33
CA TYR A 94 -2.30 -4.43 -3.82
C TYR A 94 -0.95 -5.07 -3.49
N THR A 95 -0.74 -5.53 -2.25
CA THR A 95 0.54 -6.13 -1.85
C THR A 95 0.83 -7.45 -2.56
N LEU A 96 -0.20 -8.25 -2.85
CA LEU A 96 -0.08 -9.45 -3.68
C LEU A 96 0.23 -9.11 -5.15
N ALA A 97 -0.42 -8.09 -5.70
CA ALA A 97 -0.11 -7.61 -7.04
C ALA A 97 1.33 -7.09 -7.14
N LEU A 98 1.80 -6.34 -6.13
CA LEU A 98 3.17 -5.84 -6.05
C LEU A 98 4.21 -6.98 -6.04
N LYS A 99 3.87 -8.11 -5.41
CA LYS A 99 4.69 -9.33 -5.43
C LYS A 99 4.70 -10.03 -6.80
N GLY A 100 3.82 -9.65 -7.72
CA GLY A 100 3.63 -10.32 -9.01
C GLY A 100 2.64 -11.49 -8.96
N GLU A 101 1.81 -11.58 -7.92
CA GLU A 101 0.81 -12.63 -7.74
C GLU A 101 -0.61 -12.03 -7.57
N PRO A 102 -1.13 -11.26 -8.54
CA PRO A 102 -2.41 -10.58 -8.42
C PRO A 102 -3.59 -11.58 -8.35
N GLU A 103 -4.47 -11.38 -7.39
CA GLU A 103 -5.71 -12.16 -7.21
C GLU A 103 -6.87 -11.51 -8.00
N ASN A 104 -6.83 -11.62 -9.34
CA ASN A 104 -7.73 -10.93 -10.25
C ASN A 104 -9.22 -11.16 -9.96
N GLY A 105 -9.60 -12.39 -9.62
CA GLY A 105 -11.01 -12.71 -9.29
C GLY A 105 -11.47 -11.99 -8.04
N ALA A 106 -10.61 -11.85 -7.03
CA ALA A 106 -10.93 -11.11 -5.81
C ALA A 106 -10.93 -9.59 -6.04
N MET A 107 -10.01 -9.08 -6.87
CA MET A 107 -10.01 -7.68 -7.29
C MET A 107 -11.31 -7.31 -7.99
N ASN A 108 -11.79 -8.14 -8.91
CA ASN A 108 -13.06 -7.91 -9.60
C ASN A 108 -14.24 -7.93 -8.64
N ARG A 109 -14.31 -8.93 -7.74
CA ARG A 109 -15.38 -9.00 -6.73
C ARG A 109 -15.41 -7.77 -5.84
N LEU A 110 -14.22 -7.29 -5.40
CA LEU A 110 -14.14 -6.11 -4.56
C LEU A 110 -14.58 -4.84 -5.33
N LYS A 111 -14.20 -4.72 -6.61
CA LYS A 111 -14.62 -3.61 -7.47
C LYS A 111 -16.14 -3.55 -7.65
N GLU A 112 -16.82 -4.70 -7.68
CA GLU A 112 -18.27 -4.83 -7.84
C GLU A 112 -19.04 -4.70 -6.52
N THR A 113 -18.35 -4.51 -5.40
CA THR A 113 -19.00 -4.30 -4.10
C THR A 113 -19.77 -2.98 -4.08
N GLU A 114 -21.05 -3.04 -3.73
CA GLU A 114 -21.84 -1.84 -3.51
C GLU A 114 -21.25 -0.99 -2.38
N ASN A 115 -21.23 0.32 -2.57
CA ASN A 115 -20.72 1.29 -1.59
C ASN A 115 -19.24 1.06 -1.19
N LEU A 116 -18.40 0.64 -2.15
CA LEU A 116 -16.95 0.60 -1.95
C LEU A 116 -16.46 1.98 -1.47
N SER A 117 -15.69 2.02 -0.37
CA SER A 117 -15.18 3.28 0.15
C SER A 117 -14.21 3.94 -0.85
N GLN A 118 -14.13 5.28 -0.83
CA GLN A 118 -13.20 6.03 -1.68
C GLN A 118 -11.76 5.54 -1.46
N GLN A 119 -11.39 5.30 -0.20
CA GLN A 119 -10.07 4.79 0.17
C GLN A 119 -9.78 3.42 -0.45
N ALA A 120 -10.74 2.50 -0.37
CA ALA A 120 -10.60 1.18 -0.98
C ALA A 120 -10.58 1.28 -2.52
N GLY A 121 -11.35 2.17 -3.10
CA GLY A 121 -11.35 2.44 -4.54
C GLY A 121 -9.96 2.84 -5.05
N TRP A 122 -9.32 3.81 -4.41
CA TRP A 122 -7.97 4.25 -4.75
C TRP A 122 -6.92 3.14 -4.57
N MET A 123 -6.95 2.44 -3.46
CA MET A 123 -6.02 1.34 -3.20
C MET A 123 -6.22 0.16 -4.18
N LEU A 124 -7.47 -0.14 -4.55
CA LEU A 124 -7.78 -1.18 -5.53
C LEU A 124 -7.34 -0.77 -6.94
N ALA A 125 -7.49 0.50 -7.31
CA ALA A 125 -6.96 1.03 -8.56
C ALA A 125 -5.44 0.89 -8.62
N SER A 126 -4.71 1.17 -7.52
CA SER A 126 -3.28 0.86 -7.41
C SER A 126 -3.00 -0.63 -7.66
N ALA A 127 -3.80 -1.53 -7.09
CA ALA A 127 -3.62 -2.97 -7.30
C ALA A 127 -3.79 -3.35 -8.78
N TYR A 128 -4.78 -2.79 -9.48
CA TYR A 128 -4.97 -3.01 -10.92
C TYR A 128 -3.81 -2.44 -11.74
N ALA A 129 -3.34 -1.23 -11.42
CA ALA A 129 -2.22 -0.60 -12.11
C ALA A 129 -0.94 -1.45 -12.00
N VAL A 130 -0.61 -1.91 -10.80
CA VAL A 130 0.54 -2.79 -10.53
C VAL A 130 0.39 -4.16 -11.20
N ALA A 131 -0.83 -4.68 -11.31
CA ALA A 131 -1.14 -5.92 -12.04
C ALA A 131 -1.09 -5.75 -13.58
N GLY A 132 -0.65 -4.59 -14.10
CA GLY A 132 -0.56 -4.28 -15.53
C GLY A 132 -1.90 -3.91 -16.19
N LYS A 133 -2.95 -3.70 -15.40
CA LYS A 133 -4.32 -3.38 -15.87
C LYS A 133 -4.64 -1.90 -15.73
N LYS A 134 -3.75 -1.03 -16.24
CA LYS A 134 -3.86 0.43 -16.10
C LYS A 134 -5.18 1.01 -16.63
N ASN A 135 -5.77 0.43 -17.68
CA ASN A 135 -7.04 0.91 -18.20
C ASN A 135 -8.17 0.76 -17.17
N ILE A 136 -8.25 -0.38 -16.49
CA ILE A 136 -9.23 -0.59 -15.41
C ILE A 136 -8.98 0.39 -14.27
N ALA A 137 -7.72 0.60 -13.89
CA ALA A 137 -7.36 1.56 -12.85
C ALA A 137 -7.80 2.99 -13.21
N LYS A 138 -7.57 3.43 -14.46
CA LYS A 138 -8.02 4.74 -14.96
C LYS A 138 -9.54 4.89 -14.94
N GLU A 139 -10.28 3.88 -15.37
CA GLU A 139 -11.74 3.86 -15.31
C GLU A 139 -12.25 4.00 -13.86
N MET A 140 -11.61 3.33 -12.92
CA MET A 140 -11.96 3.44 -11.50
C MET A 140 -11.67 4.85 -10.97
N VAL A 141 -10.49 5.38 -11.23
CA VAL A 141 -10.04 6.70 -10.73
C VAL A 141 -10.94 7.82 -11.25
N ALA A 142 -11.44 7.73 -12.48
CA ALA A 142 -12.34 8.73 -13.06
C ALA A 142 -13.64 8.97 -12.25
N ASN A 143 -14.02 8.04 -11.38
CA ASN A 143 -15.19 8.11 -10.51
C ASN A 143 -14.84 8.34 -9.02
N LEU A 144 -13.56 8.50 -8.69
CA LEU A 144 -13.09 8.70 -7.33
C LEU A 144 -12.79 10.18 -7.07
N ARG A 145 -12.87 10.56 -5.79
CA ARG A 145 -12.59 11.91 -5.31
C ARG A 145 -11.35 11.91 -4.45
N THR A 146 -10.68 13.06 -4.37
CA THR A 146 -9.47 13.29 -3.57
C THR A 146 -9.72 14.16 -2.33
N ASP A 147 -10.95 14.71 -2.20
CA ASP A 147 -11.38 15.53 -1.07
C ASP A 147 -11.85 14.62 0.10
N PHE A 148 -10.91 13.88 0.67
CA PHE A 148 -11.20 13.05 1.84
C PHE A 148 -11.61 13.92 3.03
N ALA A 149 -12.72 13.56 3.70
CA ALA A 149 -13.11 14.17 4.96
C ALA A 149 -11.98 13.99 6.00
N GLU A 150 -11.78 15.00 6.85
CA GLU A 150 -10.75 14.90 7.88
C GLU A 150 -11.13 13.84 8.92
N TYR A 151 -10.23 12.88 9.14
CA TYR A 151 -10.35 11.84 10.14
C TYR A 151 -8.97 11.33 10.55
N ALA A 152 -8.92 10.66 11.70
CA ALA A 152 -7.74 9.94 12.17
C ALA A 152 -8.16 8.72 12.98
N GLU A 153 -7.62 7.55 12.64
CA GLU A 153 -7.83 6.31 13.38
C GLU A 153 -6.65 6.05 14.33
N SER A 154 -6.94 5.75 15.58
CA SER A 154 -5.92 5.36 16.57
C SER A 154 -5.58 3.86 16.58
N GLY A 155 -6.13 3.10 15.66
CA GLY A 155 -5.94 1.65 15.55
C GLY A 155 -6.31 1.11 14.17
N ARG A 156 -6.43 -0.19 14.05
CA ARG A 156 -6.78 -0.90 12.82
C ARG A 156 -5.85 -0.55 11.64
N THR A 157 -6.30 0.30 10.70
CA THR A 157 -5.50 0.74 9.56
C THR A 157 -4.69 2.00 9.84
N PHE A 158 -4.84 2.62 11.02
CA PHE A 158 -4.23 3.91 11.36
C PHE A 158 -4.45 4.95 10.26
N GLY A 159 -5.69 4.99 9.76
CA GLY A 159 -6.11 5.81 8.64
C GLY A 159 -6.18 7.29 8.98
N SER A 160 -5.95 8.11 7.97
CA SER A 160 -6.15 9.55 8.02
C SER A 160 -6.29 10.12 6.62
N SER A 161 -6.89 11.30 6.50
CA SER A 161 -7.02 11.97 5.20
C SER A 161 -5.66 12.25 4.52
N PRO A 162 -4.57 12.62 5.20
CA PRO A 162 -3.25 12.74 4.56
C PRO A 162 -2.70 11.41 4.03
N ARG A 163 -2.89 10.29 4.77
CA ARG A 163 -2.51 8.96 4.30
C ARG A 163 -3.28 8.58 3.04
N ASP A 164 -4.59 8.86 2.99
CA ASP A 164 -5.44 8.52 1.85
C ASP A 164 -5.11 9.35 0.61
N LYS A 165 -4.78 10.63 0.77
CA LYS A 165 -4.23 11.46 -0.29
C LYS A 165 -2.91 10.92 -0.84
N ALA A 166 -2.05 10.40 0.02
CA ALA A 166 -0.80 9.76 -0.43
C ALA A 166 -1.06 8.48 -1.23
N VAL A 167 -2.11 7.71 -0.91
CA VAL A 167 -2.54 6.56 -1.73
C VAL A 167 -3.05 7.01 -3.09
N ALA A 168 -3.86 8.07 -3.16
CA ALA A 168 -4.33 8.64 -4.42
C ALA A 168 -3.16 9.15 -5.28
N LEU A 169 -2.24 9.90 -4.68
CA LEU A 169 -1.00 10.35 -5.34
C LEU A 169 -0.22 9.18 -5.97
N GLU A 170 0.02 8.12 -5.20
CA GLU A 170 0.72 6.95 -5.72
C GLU A 170 -0.04 6.29 -6.87
N THR A 171 -1.37 6.21 -6.77
CA THR A 171 -2.22 5.64 -7.81
C THR A 171 -2.08 6.42 -9.12
N ASP A 172 -2.14 7.76 -9.08
CA ASP A 172 -2.00 8.60 -10.27
C ASP A 172 -0.61 8.44 -10.91
N VAL A 173 0.44 8.32 -10.09
CA VAL A 173 1.79 7.99 -10.59
C VAL A 173 1.81 6.63 -11.29
N LEU A 174 1.14 5.61 -10.73
CA LEU A 174 1.10 4.25 -11.28
C LEU A 174 0.33 4.17 -12.61
N ILE A 175 -0.68 5.00 -12.80
CA ILE A 175 -1.47 5.08 -14.05
C ILE A 175 -0.91 6.08 -15.07
N ASP A 176 0.22 6.71 -14.74
CA ASP A 176 0.90 7.75 -15.55
C ASP A 176 0.07 9.03 -15.73
N ASP A 177 -0.78 9.37 -14.77
CA ASP A 177 -1.45 10.68 -14.69
C ASP A 177 -0.62 11.65 -13.86
N ILE A 178 0.48 12.12 -14.46
CA ILE A 178 1.43 13.00 -13.78
C ILE A 178 0.83 14.38 -13.42
N PRO A 179 -0.02 15.01 -14.24
CA PRO A 179 -0.68 16.26 -13.85
C PRO A 179 -1.50 16.12 -12.56
N ALA A 180 -2.41 15.14 -12.48
CA ALA A 180 -3.20 14.87 -11.27
C ALA A 180 -2.30 14.53 -10.08
N ALA A 181 -1.25 13.72 -10.28
CA ALA A 181 -0.27 13.40 -9.24
C ALA A 181 0.42 14.66 -8.69
N MET A 182 0.79 15.62 -9.54
CA MET A 182 1.42 16.88 -9.11
C MET A 182 0.49 17.73 -8.25
N ASP A 183 -0.79 17.82 -8.59
CA ASP A 183 -1.78 18.56 -7.82
C ASP A 183 -1.94 17.96 -6.40
N ILE A 184 -2.09 16.62 -6.31
CA ILE A 184 -2.18 15.94 -5.01
C ILE A 184 -0.87 16.05 -4.24
N ALA A 185 0.29 15.99 -4.90
CA ALA A 185 1.59 16.11 -4.25
C ALA A 185 1.75 17.46 -3.52
N GLN A 186 1.23 18.55 -4.08
CA GLN A 186 1.24 19.86 -3.40
C GLN A 186 0.41 19.82 -2.10
N GLU A 187 -0.75 19.18 -2.13
CA GLU A 187 -1.59 19.03 -0.92
C GLU A 187 -0.93 18.14 0.13
N VAL A 188 -0.33 17.02 -0.28
CA VAL A 188 0.43 16.12 0.60
C VAL A 188 1.61 16.86 1.23
N ALA A 189 2.40 17.59 0.44
CA ALA A 189 3.53 18.37 0.96
C ALA A 189 3.07 19.45 1.95
N LYS A 190 1.96 20.15 1.65
CA LYS A 190 1.37 21.14 2.56
C LYS A 190 0.88 20.51 3.86
N SER A 191 0.25 19.34 3.81
CA SER A 191 -0.15 18.62 5.01
C SER A 191 1.07 18.23 5.84
N MET A 192 2.13 17.72 5.20
CA MET A 192 3.39 17.34 5.84
C MET A 192 4.19 18.52 6.42
N SER A 193 3.87 19.78 6.15
CA SER A 193 4.52 20.96 6.73
C SER A 193 3.95 21.38 8.10
N ARG A 194 2.88 20.76 8.58
CA ARG A 194 2.16 21.18 9.80
C ARG A 194 2.74 20.67 11.14
N GLY A 195 3.79 19.86 11.12
CA GLY A 195 4.65 19.57 12.28
C GLY A 195 4.29 18.35 13.15
N TRP A 196 3.12 17.75 13.01
CA TRP A 196 2.76 16.49 13.70
C TRP A 196 2.19 15.49 12.71
N TYR A 197 2.82 14.30 12.59
CA TYR A 197 2.43 13.27 11.65
C TYR A 197 2.35 11.92 12.33
N MET A 198 1.36 11.12 11.92
CA MET A 198 1.37 9.70 12.25
C MET A 198 2.41 8.98 11.38
N THR A 199 3.00 7.92 11.94
CA THR A 199 3.98 7.08 11.23
C THR A 199 3.47 6.61 9.87
N GLN A 200 2.17 6.29 9.78
CA GLN A 200 1.52 5.86 8.55
C GLN A 200 1.49 6.96 7.48
N GLU A 201 1.14 8.18 7.87
CA GLU A 201 1.14 9.34 6.97
C GLU A 201 2.52 9.56 6.35
N THR A 202 3.55 9.57 7.21
CA THR A 202 4.94 9.73 6.75
C THR A 202 5.35 8.61 5.80
N ALA A 203 5.01 7.35 6.11
CA ALA A 203 5.40 6.20 5.29
C ALA A 203 4.75 6.23 3.90
N PHE A 204 3.43 6.46 3.84
CA PHE A 204 2.71 6.50 2.58
C PHE A 204 3.08 7.74 1.75
N ALA A 205 3.17 8.92 2.39
CA ALA A 205 3.57 10.16 1.71
C ALA A 205 4.99 10.06 1.13
N SER A 206 5.96 9.59 1.91
CA SER A 206 7.34 9.44 1.43
C SER A 206 7.44 8.47 0.26
N LYS A 207 6.71 7.34 0.30
CA LYS A 207 6.66 6.37 -0.78
C LYS A 207 6.07 6.99 -2.07
N ALA A 208 4.93 7.67 -1.96
CA ALA A 208 4.24 8.29 -3.09
C ALA A 208 5.07 9.40 -3.72
N MET A 209 5.67 10.27 -2.90
CA MET A 209 6.56 11.35 -3.36
C MET A 209 7.81 10.80 -4.04
N ALA A 210 8.41 9.73 -3.52
CA ALA A 210 9.55 9.06 -4.16
C ALA A 210 9.18 8.46 -5.52
N ALA A 211 7.98 7.85 -5.63
CA ALA A 211 7.47 7.33 -6.89
C ALA A 211 7.28 8.43 -7.93
N LEU A 212 6.69 9.57 -7.53
CA LEU A 212 6.52 10.74 -8.41
C LEU A 212 7.88 11.30 -8.86
N ALA A 213 8.82 11.50 -7.94
CA ALA A 213 10.16 11.99 -8.25
C ALA A 213 10.89 11.08 -9.26
N GLY A 214 10.76 9.76 -9.10
CA GLY A 214 11.30 8.80 -10.06
C GLY A 214 10.72 8.97 -11.47
N LYS A 215 9.42 9.20 -11.60
CA LYS A 215 8.75 9.41 -12.90
C LYS A 215 9.17 10.72 -13.56
N VAL A 216 9.22 11.82 -12.81
CA VAL A 216 9.60 13.13 -13.34
C VAL A 216 11.06 13.13 -13.81
N ASN A 217 11.98 12.53 -13.06
CA ASN A 217 13.39 12.46 -13.44
C ASN A 217 13.62 11.61 -14.69
N THR A 218 12.91 10.48 -14.84
CA THR A 218 13.03 9.65 -16.06
C THR A 218 12.41 10.31 -17.29
N GLY A 219 11.39 11.14 -17.13
CA GLY A 219 10.78 11.91 -18.21
C GLY A 219 11.74 12.96 -18.80
N ASN A 220 12.54 13.61 -17.96
CA ASN A 220 13.53 14.61 -18.42
C ASN A 220 14.73 14.00 -19.16
N ILE A 221 15.10 12.75 -18.89
CA ILE A 221 16.21 12.07 -19.58
C ILE A 221 15.81 11.58 -20.98
N SER A 222 14.52 11.39 -21.23
CA SER A 222 14.01 10.92 -22.53
C SER A 222 13.71 12.06 -23.53
N ALA A 223 13.90 13.32 -23.12
CA ALA A 223 13.60 14.52 -23.92
C ALA A 223 14.87 15.18 -24.51
N GLU A 224 16.06 14.60 -24.30
CA GLU A 224 17.34 14.95 -24.97
C GLU A 224 17.69 13.89 -26.03
#